data_94c8fa97b8c59d22e9a7dffe5148bca2
#
_entry.id   94c8fa97b8c59d22e9a7dffe5148bca2
#
_cell.length_a   1.000
_cell.length_b   1.000
_cell.length_c   1.000
_cell.angle_alpha   90.00
_cell.angle_beta   90.00
_cell.angle_gamma   90.00
#
_symmetry.space_group_name_H-M   'P 1'
#
loop_
_entity.id
_entity.type
_entity.pdbx_description
1 polymer ?
#
loop_
_entity_poly.entity_id
_entity_poly.type
_entity_poly.pdbx_seq_one_letter_code
_entity_poly.pdbx_strand_id
1 'polypeptide(L)'
;LSAAGAIGQAVRAASKQAKVGLMSSAPHIHAAEGRDWHALLHTLAAGRPPVDRVHLPGYQENSPSNYLHGFNMVSMLTRAMLPSETEVYPELENFPFSLFSKSRRFTRFQLLSALPLDLAGITIDLYDLNGNGIVWEDGYQQMLHRTKPYLNALTRSGVFKEERLGVRVLYSPCSSYTLHTREGSSM
;
A
#
# COMPACT_ATOMS: atom_id res chain seq x y z
N LEU A 1 -16.18 -15.04 3.19
CA LEU A 1 -16.94 -13.77 3.09
C LEU A 1 -17.89 -13.55 4.27
N SER A 2 -18.52 -14.60 4.87
CA SER A 2 -19.47 -14.43 5.99
C SER A 2 -18.85 -13.73 7.21
N ALA A 3 -17.65 -14.12 7.63
CA ALA A 3 -16.96 -13.47 8.74
C ALA A 3 -16.63 -12.00 8.42
N ALA A 4 -16.18 -11.70 7.20
CA ALA A 4 -15.91 -10.33 6.76
C ALA A 4 -17.17 -9.46 6.81
N GLY A 5 -18.32 -10.02 6.39
CA GLY A 5 -19.61 -9.33 6.47
C GLY A 5 -20.04 -9.02 7.90
N ALA A 6 -19.88 -9.99 8.80
CA ALA A 6 -20.18 -9.79 10.23
C ALA A 6 -19.31 -8.67 10.85
N ILE A 7 -18.00 -8.64 10.53
CA ILE A 7 -17.08 -7.60 10.99
C ILE A 7 -17.51 -6.23 10.47
N GLY A 8 -17.71 -6.11 9.14
CA GLY A 8 -18.09 -4.84 8.51
C GLY A 8 -19.40 -4.29 9.08
N GLN A 9 -20.41 -5.15 9.26
CA GLN A 9 -21.70 -4.78 9.83
C GLN A 9 -21.59 -4.37 11.30
N ALA A 10 -20.83 -5.10 12.11
CA ALA A 10 -20.62 -4.78 13.52
C ALA A 10 -19.94 -3.41 13.70
N VAL A 11 -18.89 -3.12 12.93
CA VAL A 11 -18.23 -1.81 12.96
C VAL A 11 -19.18 -0.70 12.51
N ARG A 12 -19.97 -0.93 11.46
CA ARG A 12 -20.95 0.05 10.98
C ARG A 12 -22.05 0.34 11.99
N ALA A 13 -22.50 -0.69 12.73
CA ALA A 13 -23.48 -0.53 13.79
C ALA A 13 -22.91 0.28 14.97
N ALA A 14 -21.64 0.04 15.33
CA ALA A 14 -20.97 0.73 16.44
C ALA A 14 -20.57 2.17 16.09
N SER A 15 -20.22 2.45 14.81
CA SER A 15 -19.79 3.77 14.38
C SER A 15 -20.21 4.07 12.94
N LYS A 16 -20.94 5.17 12.77
CA LYS A 16 -21.31 5.67 11.45
C LYS A 16 -20.12 6.27 10.66
N GLN A 17 -19.01 6.55 11.31
CA GLN A 17 -17.84 7.21 10.70
C GLN A 17 -16.69 6.24 10.43
N ALA A 18 -16.55 5.19 11.26
CA ALA A 18 -15.48 4.22 11.11
C ALA A 18 -15.57 3.47 9.78
N LYS A 19 -14.42 3.25 9.16
CA LYS A 19 -14.26 2.43 7.95
C LYS A 19 -13.48 1.18 8.31
N VAL A 20 -13.81 0.09 7.67
CA VAL A 20 -13.06 -1.17 7.78
C VAL A 20 -12.36 -1.41 6.47
N GLY A 21 -11.10 -1.74 6.54
CA GLY A 21 -10.27 -2.04 5.37
C GLY A 21 -9.47 -3.31 5.54
N LEU A 22 -8.77 -3.66 4.48
CA LEU A 22 -7.85 -4.77 4.41
C LEU A 22 -6.41 -4.22 4.45
N MET A 23 -5.51 -4.94 5.11
CA MET A 23 -4.08 -4.81 4.90
C MET A 23 -3.67 -5.87 3.89
N SER A 24 -3.27 -5.42 2.71
CA SER A 24 -2.91 -6.31 1.63
C SER A 24 -1.40 -6.54 1.55
N SER A 25 -1.04 -7.74 1.13
CA SER A 25 0.32 -8.12 0.78
C SER A 25 0.48 -8.17 -0.76
N ALA A 26 1.47 -8.89 -1.25
CA ALA A 26 1.67 -9.03 -2.68
C ALA A 26 0.51 -9.80 -3.35
N PRO A 27 0.08 -9.40 -4.55
CA PRO A 27 -1.09 -9.97 -5.23
C PRO A 27 -1.03 -11.49 -5.40
N HIS A 28 0.14 -12.03 -5.72
CA HIS A 28 0.33 -13.47 -5.90
C HIS A 28 0.08 -14.28 -4.63
N ILE A 29 0.41 -13.72 -3.45
CA ILE A 29 0.15 -14.38 -2.16
C ILE A 29 -1.36 -14.50 -1.95
N HIS A 30 -2.09 -13.42 -2.12
CA HIS A 30 -3.54 -13.40 -1.91
C HIS A 30 -4.28 -14.22 -2.97
N ALA A 31 -3.81 -14.22 -4.21
CA ALA A 31 -4.37 -15.07 -5.25
C ALA A 31 -4.17 -16.56 -4.91
N ALA A 32 -2.97 -16.96 -4.46
CA ALA A 32 -2.70 -18.33 -4.04
C ALA A 32 -3.57 -18.79 -2.85
N GLU A 33 -4.01 -17.86 -2.00
CA GLU A 33 -4.95 -18.12 -0.91
C GLU A 33 -6.42 -18.16 -1.35
N GLY A 34 -6.71 -18.01 -2.63
CA GLY A 34 -8.06 -18.07 -3.19
C GLY A 34 -8.92 -16.85 -2.84
N ARG A 35 -8.34 -15.69 -2.63
CA ARG A 35 -9.07 -14.47 -2.25
C ARG A 35 -9.70 -13.81 -3.48
N ASP A 36 -11.01 -13.62 -3.41
CA ASP A 36 -11.73 -12.69 -4.28
C ASP A 36 -11.64 -11.28 -3.67
N TRP A 37 -10.75 -10.46 -4.22
CA TRP A 37 -10.47 -9.11 -3.76
C TRP A 37 -11.70 -8.21 -3.75
N HIS A 38 -12.46 -8.22 -4.84
CA HIS A 38 -13.64 -7.37 -5.00
C HIS A 38 -14.71 -7.75 -3.97
N ALA A 39 -15.07 -9.03 -3.91
CA ALA A 39 -16.08 -9.49 -2.98
C ALA A 39 -15.67 -9.29 -1.51
N LEU A 40 -14.39 -9.52 -1.18
CA LEU A 40 -13.89 -9.34 0.18
C LEU A 40 -13.95 -7.88 0.62
N LEU A 41 -13.42 -6.97 -0.20
CA LEU A 41 -13.36 -5.54 0.12
C LEU A 41 -14.76 -4.91 0.20
N HIS A 42 -15.66 -5.19 -0.73
CA HIS A 42 -17.03 -4.72 -0.67
C HIS A 42 -17.78 -5.27 0.54
N THR A 43 -17.55 -6.53 0.89
CA THR A 43 -18.18 -7.17 2.06
C THR A 43 -17.71 -6.51 3.35
N LEU A 44 -16.40 -6.27 3.51
CA LEU A 44 -15.83 -5.55 4.66
C LEU A 44 -16.33 -4.12 4.74
N ALA A 45 -16.43 -3.43 3.62
CA ALA A 45 -16.83 -2.02 3.54
C ALA A 45 -18.29 -1.78 3.98
N ALA A 46 -19.14 -2.82 3.96
CA ALA A 46 -20.54 -2.76 4.41
C ALA A 46 -21.33 -1.59 3.81
N GLY A 47 -21.17 -1.36 2.49
CA GLY A 47 -21.87 -0.30 1.74
C GLY A 47 -21.21 1.07 1.79
N ARG A 48 -19.91 1.14 2.11
CA ARG A 48 -19.04 2.33 2.00
C ARG A 48 -17.98 2.10 0.92
N PRO A 49 -17.23 3.14 0.53
CA PRO A 49 -16.02 2.91 -0.25
C PRO A 49 -15.08 1.97 0.47
N PRO A 50 -14.57 0.93 -0.20
CA PRO A 50 -13.57 0.04 0.38
C PRO A 50 -12.30 0.78 0.80
N VAL A 51 -11.57 0.22 1.74
CA VAL A 51 -10.27 0.76 2.19
C VAL A 51 -9.22 -0.34 2.10
N ASP A 52 -8.06 -0.03 1.56
CA ASP A 52 -6.95 -0.95 1.51
C ASP A 52 -5.62 -0.29 1.88
N ARG A 53 -4.88 -0.92 2.80
CA ARG A 53 -3.51 -0.58 3.12
C ARG A 53 -2.58 -1.39 2.23
N VAL A 54 -2.24 -0.82 1.10
CA VAL A 54 -1.42 -1.46 0.08
C VAL A 54 0.02 -1.64 0.58
N HIS A 55 0.54 -2.84 0.40
CA HIS A 55 1.95 -3.12 0.66
C HIS A 55 2.86 -2.37 -0.33
N LEU A 56 3.87 -1.68 0.20
CA LEU A 56 4.96 -1.14 -0.60
C LEU A 56 6.13 -2.13 -0.63
N PRO A 57 6.84 -2.25 -1.75
CA PRO A 57 8.00 -3.13 -1.80
C PRO A 57 9.17 -2.55 -1.01
N GLY A 58 9.89 -3.43 -0.32
CA GLY A 58 11.19 -3.11 0.28
C GLY A 58 11.18 -1.97 1.28
N TYR A 59 11.11 -2.31 2.55
CA TYR A 59 11.24 -1.33 3.63
C TYR A 59 12.68 -0.89 3.85
N GLN A 60 13.65 -1.66 3.36
CA GLN A 60 15.08 -1.35 3.41
C GLN A 60 15.48 -0.43 2.26
N GLU A 61 16.58 0.30 2.46
CA GLU A 61 17.20 1.07 1.41
C GLU A 61 17.98 0.17 0.46
N ASN A 62 17.37 -0.08 -0.70
CA ASN A 62 17.99 -0.75 -1.84
C ASN A 62 18.21 0.24 -2.98
N SER A 63 18.66 -0.24 -4.13
CA SER A 63 18.75 0.63 -5.31
C SER A 63 17.36 1.15 -5.71
N PRO A 64 17.24 2.43 -6.13
CA PRO A 64 15.97 2.99 -6.58
C PRO A 64 15.33 2.20 -7.72
N SER A 65 16.13 1.64 -8.64
CA SER A 65 15.61 0.82 -9.74
C SER A 65 15.00 -0.49 -9.26
N ASN A 66 15.63 -1.17 -8.30
CA ASN A 66 15.05 -2.37 -7.69
C ASN A 66 13.77 -2.06 -6.93
N TYR A 67 13.75 -0.93 -6.24
CA TYR A 67 12.53 -0.47 -5.56
C TYR A 67 11.40 -0.23 -6.55
N LEU A 68 11.65 0.49 -7.66
CA LEU A 68 10.61 0.78 -8.65
C LEU A 68 10.13 -0.49 -9.37
N HIS A 69 11.02 -1.45 -9.62
CA HIS A 69 10.60 -2.75 -10.14
C HIS A 69 9.64 -3.45 -9.17
N GLY A 70 10.01 -3.59 -7.91
CA GLY A 70 9.14 -4.16 -6.89
C GLY A 70 7.83 -3.36 -6.71
N PHE A 71 7.89 -2.02 -6.79
CA PHE A 71 6.71 -1.17 -6.71
C PHE A 71 5.70 -1.47 -7.83
N ASN A 72 6.17 -1.67 -9.06
CA ASN A 72 5.30 -2.04 -10.16
C ASN A 72 4.68 -3.42 -9.98
N MET A 73 5.49 -4.40 -9.55
CA MET A 73 5.05 -5.79 -9.39
C MET A 73 4.15 -6.02 -8.18
N VAL A 74 4.23 -5.18 -7.16
CA VAL A 74 3.44 -5.32 -5.93
C VAL A 74 2.38 -4.22 -5.84
N SER A 75 2.80 -2.98 -5.67
CA SER A 75 1.89 -1.90 -5.31
C SER A 75 0.99 -1.46 -6.47
N MET A 76 1.57 -1.27 -7.65
CA MET A 76 0.80 -0.88 -8.84
C MET A 76 -0.12 -2.00 -9.31
N LEU A 77 0.34 -3.24 -9.23
CA LEU A 77 -0.48 -4.40 -9.58
C LEU A 77 -1.62 -4.58 -8.58
N THR A 78 -1.35 -4.45 -7.27
CA THR A 78 -2.40 -4.46 -6.24
C THR A 78 -3.44 -3.38 -6.55
N ARG A 79 -3.00 -2.14 -6.79
CA ARG A 79 -3.93 -1.03 -7.12
C ARG A 79 -4.80 -1.35 -8.34
N ALA A 80 -4.24 -2.01 -9.35
CA ALA A 80 -5.00 -2.40 -10.54
C ALA A 80 -6.03 -3.51 -10.28
N MET A 81 -5.86 -4.30 -9.24
CA MET A 81 -6.77 -5.37 -8.83
C MET A 81 -7.86 -4.91 -7.84
N LEU A 82 -7.69 -3.74 -7.22
CA LEU A 82 -8.68 -3.20 -6.28
C LEU A 82 -9.89 -2.60 -7.03
N PRO A 83 -11.09 -2.57 -6.41
CA PRO A 83 -12.19 -1.76 -6.89
C PRO A 83 -11.76 -0.32 -7.11
N SER A 84 -12.26 0.33 -8.15
CA SER A 84 -11.81 1.69 -8.55
C SER A 84 -12.03 2.73 -7.46
N GLU A 85 -13.10 2.59 -6.69
CA GLU A 85 -13.49 3.48 -5.59
C GLU A 85 -12.75 3.21 -4.27
N THR A 86 -11.82 2.25 -4.25
CA THR A 86 -11.05 1.91 -3.03
C THR A 86 -10.18 3.09 -2.60
N GLU A 87 -10.34 3.49 -1.35
CA GLU A 87 -9.42 4.42 -0.69
C GLU A 87 -8.11 3.69 -0.36
N VAL A 88 -7.02 4.15 -0.95
CA VAL A 88 -5.72 3.50 -0.84
C VAL A 88 -4.81 4.23 0.15
N TYR A 89 -4.27 3.49 1.10
CA TYR A 89 -3.32 3.95 2.11
C TYR A 89 -2.05 3.10 2.08
N PRO A 90 -1.06 3.41 1.24
CA PRO A 90 0.17 2.64 1.20
C PRO A 90 0.88 2.61 2.55
N GLU A 91 1.47 1.46 2.87
CA GLU A 91 2.29 1.27 4.05
C GLU A 91 3.76 1.61 3.76
N LEU A 92 4.34 2.50 4.55
CA LEU A 92 5.74 2.85 4.48
C LEU A 92 6.40 2.63 5.84
N GLU A 93 7.39 1.76 5.90
CA GLU A 93 8.07 1.37 7.12
C GLU A 93 9.60 1.45 7.00
N ASN A 94 10.28 1.47 8.14
CA ASN A 94 11.72 1.33 8.25
C ASN A 94 12.08 -0.07 8.78
N PHE A 95 12.18 -1.03 7.88
CA PHE A 95 12.67 -2.35 8.26
C PHE A 95 14.21 -2.38 8.21
N PRO A 96 14.92 -2.98 9.18
CA PRO A 96 14.45 -3.84 10.28
C PRO A 96 14.09 -3.12 11.58
N PHE A 97 13.51 -1.95 11.52
CA PHE A 97 13.01 -1.16 12.66
C PHE A 97 14.14 -0.71 13.62
N SER A 98 15.29 -0.39 13.05
CA SER A 98 16.45 0.12 13.77
C SER A 98 16.88 1.48 13.21
N LEU A 99 17.62 2.23 14.03
CA LEU A 99 18.26 3.47 13.59
C LEU A 99 19.15 3.22 12.36
N PHE A 100 19.21 4.18 11.46
CA PHE A 100 20.06 4.15 10.27
C PHE A 100 19.76 3.03 9.25
N SER A 101 18.64 2.35 9.40
CA SER A 101 18.23 1.30 8.45
C SER A 101 17.88 1.85 7.08
N LYS A 102 17.46 3.12 7.03
CA LYS A 102 17.05 3.79 5.79
C LYS A 102 17.31 5.30 5.88
N SER A 103 17.78 5.90 4.80
CA SER A 103 18.01 7.33 4.76
C SER A 103 16.69 8.13 4.61
N ARG A 104 16.68 9.34 5.13
CA ARG A 104 15.58 10.31 4.94
C ARG A 104 15.34 10.62 3.45
N ARG A 105 16.41 10.59 2.65
CA ARG A 105 16.33 10.79 1.21
C ARG A 105 15.57 9.67 0.52
N PHE A 106 15.84 8.43 0.90
CA PHE A 106 15.14 7.26 0.36
C PHE A 106 13.68 7.22 0.82
N THR A 107 13.40 7.53 2.08
CA THR A 107 12.03 7.66 2.59
C THR A 107 11.23 8.71 1.80
N ARG A 108 11.85 9.88 1.53
CA ARG A 108 11.22 10.90 0.67
C ARG A 108 10.96 10.38 -0.74
N PHE A 109 11.89 9.62 -1.31
CA PHE A 109 11.72 8.97 -2.62
C PHE A 109 10.53 8.00 -2.59
N GLN A 110 10.40 7.18 -1.56
CA GLN A 110 9.27 6.26 -1.39
C GLN A 110 7.92 7.00 -1.30
N LEU A 111 7.85 8.09 -0.54
CA LEU A 111 6.67 8.95 -0.44
C LEU A 111 6.24 9.48 -1.83
N LEU A 112 7.18 9.95 -2.62
CA LEU A 112 6.92 10.46 -3.96
C LEU A 112 6.51 9.34 -4.92
N SER A 113 7.18 8.19 -4.84
CA SER A 113 6.89 7.02 -5.68
C SER A 113 5.50 6.42 -5.42
N ALA A 114 4.92 6.65 -4.25
CA ALA A 114 3.58 6.17 -3.92
C ALA A 114 2.44 6.99 -4.57
N LEU A 115 2.69 8.24 -4.95
CA LEU A 115 1.65 9.15 -5.48
C LEU A 115 0.87 8.58 -6.69
N PRO A 116 1.49 7.84 -7.64
CA PRO A 116 0.76 7.24 -8.74
C PRO A 116 -0.32 6.22 -8.35
N LEU A 117 -0.38 5.79 -7.09
CA LEU A 117 -1.46 4.91 -6.61
C LEU A 117 -2.81 5.61 -6.46
N ASP A 118 -2.89 6.93 -6.67
CA ASP A 118 -4.08 7.74 -6.40
C ASP A 118 -4.58 7.51 -4.97
N LEU A 119 -3.73 7.88 -4.02
CA LEU A 119 -3.92 7.55 -2.61
C LEU A 119 -4.79 8.54 -1.85
N ALA A 120 -5.50 8.03 -0.86
CA ALA A 120 -6.24 8.83 0.13
C ALA A 120 -5.33 9.33 1.27
N GLY A 121 -4.25 8.60 1.55
CA GLY A 121 -3.25 8.94 2.55
C GLY A 121 -2.09 7.96 2.52
N ILE A 122 -1.15 8.09 3.45
CA ILE A 122 -0.02 7.16 3.63
C ILE A 122 0.05 6.78 5.10
N THR A 123 0.17 5.49 5.39
CA THR A 123 0.51 5.00 6.73
C THR A 123 2.01 4.91 6.86
N ILE A 124 2.56 5.44 7.95
CA ILE A 124 4.00 5.61 8.11
C ILE A 124 4.43 5.05 9.46
N ASP A 125 5.38 4.11 9.44
CA ASP A 125 6.16 3.68 10.58
C ASP A 125 7.64 3.92 10.29
N LEU A 126 8.19 5.02 10.78
CA LEU A 126 9.53 5.49 10.48
C LEU A 126 10.49 5.37 11.66
N TYR A 127 9.99 5.12 12.85
CA TYR A 127 10.78 5.07 14.06
C TYR A 127 11.14 3.64 14.43
N ASP A 128 12.24 3.50 15.17
CA ASP A 128 12.63 2.17 15.63
C ASP A 128 11.66 1.63 16.71
N LEU A 129 11.54 0.31 16.78
CA LEU A 129 10.72 -0.37 17.77
C LEU A 129 11.49 -0.70 19.06
N ASN A 130 12.73 -0.22 19.20
CA ASN A 130 13.58 -0.48 20.37
C ASN A 130 13.32 0.48 21.53
N GLY A 131 12.32 1.37 21.40
CA GLY A 131 11.92 2.28 22.46
C GLY A 131 12.77 3.56 22.59
N ASN A 132 13.62 3.86 21.61
CA ASN A 132 14.44 5.08 21.62
C ASN A 132 13.62 6.37 21.44
N GLY A 133 12.40 6.25 20.97
CA GLY A 133 11.47 7.35 20.79
C GLY A 133 11.82 8.30 19.65
N ILE A 134 10.92 9.25 19.43
CA ILE A 134 10.97 10.21 18.33
C ILE A 134 12.14 11.17 18.41
N VAL A 135 12.66 11.42 19.62
CA VAL A 135 13.68 12.45 19.90
C VAL A 135 14.98 12.21 19.12
N TRP A 136 15.31 10.97 18.87
CA TRP A 136 16.51 10.59 18.14
C TRP A 136 16.39 10.67 16.62
N GLU A 137 15.17 10.87 16.12
CA GLU A 137 14.83 10.85 14.68
C GLU A 137 14.24 12.20 14.22
N ASP A 138 14.61 13.32 14.84
CA ASP A 138 14.07 14.64 14.51
C ASP A 138 14.25 15.02 13.03
N GLY A 139 15.28 14.50 12.40
CA GLY A 139 15.52 14.67 10.97
C GLY A 139 14.40 14.11 10.07
N TYR A 140 13.67 13.09 10.51
CA TYR A 140 12.48 12.61 9.81
C TYR A 140 11.33 13.61 9.94
N GLN A 141 11.13 14.20 11.10
CA GLN A 141 10.13 15.26 11.30
C GLN A 141 10.37 16.44 10.35
N GLN A 142 11.61 16.91 10.26
CA GLN A 142 11.99 17.97 9.34
C GLN A 142 11.78 17.59 7.88
N MET A 143 12.15 16.37 7.50
CA MET A 143 11.94 15.86 6.15
C MET A 143 10.45 15.79 5.81
N LEU A 144 9.61 15.26 6.70
CA LEU A 144 8.17 15.20 6.53
C LEU A 144 7.55 16.60 6.42
N HIS A 145 7.94 17.52 7.30
CA HIS A 145 7.47 18.92 7.28
C HIS A 145 7.76 19.59 5.94
N ARG A 146 8.97 19.41 5.39
CA ARG A 146 9.35 19.98 4.10
C ARG A 146 8.70 19.28 2.90
N THR A 147 8.41 17.99 3.02
CA THR A 147 7.88 17.18 1.91
C THR A 147 6.37 17.28 1.79
N LYS A 148 5.64 17.38 2.91
CA LYS A 148 4.18 17.40 2.95
C LYS A 148 3.52 18.47 2.07
N PRO A 149 3.96 19.75 2.05
CA PRO A 149 3.37 20.77 1.17
C PRO A 149 3.48 20.41 -0.31
N TYR A 150 4.60 19.81 -0.71
CA TYR A 150 4.83 19.38 -2.08
C TYR A 150 3.94 18.18 -2.46
N LEU A 151 3.84 17.16 -1.60
CA LEU A 151 2.93 16.04 -1.79
C LEU A 151 1.49 16.53 -1.94
N ASN A 152 1.04 17.42 -1.05
CA ASN A 152 -0.29 17.99 -1.10
C ASN A 152 -0.55 18.80 -2.39
N ALA A 153 0.44 19.53 -2.89
CA ALA A 153 0.32 20.27 -4.15
C ALA A 153 0.14 19.31 -5.33
N LEU A 154 0.96 18.26 -5.41
CA LEU A 154 0.86 17.24 -6.45
C LEU A 154 -0.48 16.48 -6.40
N THR A 155 -0.94 16.10 -5.21
CA THR A 155 -2.24 15.42 -5.06
C THR A 155 -3.39 16.33 -5.49
N ARG A 156 -3.36 17.61 -5.12
CA ARG A 156 -4.38 18.58 -5.52
C ARG A 156 -4.39 18.92 -7.01
N SER A 157 -3.25 18.76 -7.69
CA SER A 157 -3.18 18.99 -9.15
C SER A 157 -4.02 18.00 -9.95
N GLY A 158 -4.36 16.83 -9.37
CA GLY A 158 -5.13 15.77 -10.03
C GLY A 158 -4.34 14.97 -11.05
N VAL A 159 -3.05 15.25 -11.28
CA VAL A 159 -2.23 14.60 -12.32
C VAL A 159 -2.22 13.07 -12.21
N PHE A 160 -2.36 12.53 -11.02
CA PHE A 160 -2.36 11.07 -10.80
C PHE A 160 -3.73 10.40 -11.03
N LYS A 161 -4.76 11.21 -11.30
CA LYS A 161 -6.12 10.75 -11.67
C LYS A 161 -6.30 10.65 -13.19
N GLU A 162 -5.37 11.23 -13.94
CA GLU A 162 -5.38 11.18 -15.40
C GLU A 162 -5.11 9.75 -15.91
N GLU A 163 -5.52 9.49 -17.13
CA GLU A 163 -5.24 8.21 -17.79
C GLU A 163 -3.73 7.96 -17.89
N ARG A 164 -3.31 6.78 -17.47
CA ARG A 164 -1.89 6.38 -17.54
C ARG A 164 -1.58 5.87 -18.93
N LEU A 165 -0.61 6.52 -19.58
CA LEU A 165 -0.07 6.10 -20.85
C LEU A 165 1.13 5.18 -20.66
N GLY A 166 1.35 4.28 -21.61
CA GLY A 166 2.51 3.38 -21.61
C GLY A 166 2.18 1.97 -22.11
N VAL A 167 3.07 1.04 -21.81
CA VAL A 167 2.88 -0.37 -22.16
C VAL A 167 1.92 -1.02 -21.19
N ARG A 168 0.85 -1.61 -21.71
CA ARG A 168 -0.12 -2.35 -20.90
C ARG A 168 0.37 -3.79 -20.72
N VAL A 169 0.38 -4.25 -19.49
CA VAL A 169 0.71 -5.63 -19.12
C VAL A 169 -0.58 -6.35 -18.77
N LEU A 170 -0.82 -7.48 -19.42
CA LEU A 170 -1.93 -8.37 -19.06
C LEU A 170 -1.53 -9.18 -17.82
N TYR A 171 -2.40 -9.21 -16.85
CA TYR A 171 -2.23 -10.00 -15.65
C TYR A 171 -3.54 -10.71 -15.30
N SER A 172 -3.43 -11.97 -14.88
CA SER A 172 -4.56 -12.74 -14.36
C SER A 172 -4.37 -12.97 -12.86
N PRO A 173 -5.35 -12.64 -12.00
CA PRO A 173 -5.29 -12.96 -10.58
C PRO A 173 -5.22 -14.47 -10.31
N CYS A 174 -5.57 -15.29 -11.30
CA CYS A 174 -5.51 -16.75 -11.20
C CYS A 174 -4.15 -17.34 -11.62
N SER A 175 -3.21 -16.53 -12.10
CA SER A 175 -1.90 -17.03 -12.58
C SER A 175 -1.17 -17.84 -11.51
N SER A 176 -1.20 -17.40 -10.27
CA SER A 176 -0.53 -18.08 -9.15
C SER A 176 -1.16 -19.42 -8.73
N TYR A 177 -2.31 -19.81 -9.31
CA TYR A 177 -2.86 -21.15 -9.10
C TYR A 177 -2.18 -22.21 -9.96
N THR A 178 -1.61 -21.82 -11.08
CA THR A 178 -1.08 -22.73 -12.09
C THR A 178 0.37 -22.45 -12.46
N LEU A 179 0.84 -21.23 -12.28
CA LEU A 179 2.19 -20.81 -12.64
C LEU A 179 3.07 -20.75 -11.39
N HIS A 180 3.87 -21.79 -11.22
CA HIS A 180 4.81 -21.92 -10.12
C HIS A 180 6.21 -22.22 -10.63
N THR A 181 7.23 -21.75 -9.89
CA THR A 181 8.58 -22.24 -10.04
C THR A 181 8.67 -23.68 -9.53
N ARG A 182 9.79 -24.36 -9.81
CA ARG A 182 10.07 -25.69 -9.28
C ARG A 182 10.02 -25.73 -7.74
N GLU A 183 10.39 -24.66 -7.09
CA GLU A 183 10.42 -24.49 -5.63
C GLU A 183 9.06 -24.07 -5.05
N GLY A 184 8.03 -23.98 -5.88
CA GLY A 184 6.67 -23.65 -5.47
C GLY A 184 6.38 -22.15 -5.33
N SER A 185 7.32 -21.27 -5.70
CA SER A 185 7.08 -19.83 -5.73
C SER A 185 6.20 -19.47 -6.93
N SER A 186 5.27 -18.53 -6.76
CA SER A 186 4.48 -17.99 -7.89
C SER A 186 5.36 -17.17 -8.83
N MET A 187 5.09 -17.28 -10.13
CA MET A 187 5.74 -16.50 -11.17
C MET A 187 4.99 -15.23 -11.47
#